data_d3209dbd1849da04c0f5f58b1c5d1bb1
#
_entry.id   d3209dbd1849da04c0f5f58b1c5d1bb1
#
_cell.length_a   1.000
_cell.length_b   1.000
_cell.length_c   1.000
_cell.angle_alpha   90.00
_cell.angle_beta   90.00
_cell.angle_gamma   90.00
#
_symmetry.space_group_name_H-M   'P 1'
#
loop_
_entity.id
_entity.type
_entity.pdbx_description
1 polymer ?
#
loop_
_entity_poly.entity_id
_entity_poly.type
_entity_poly.pdbx_seq_one_letter_code
_entity_poly.pdbx_strand_id
1 'polypeptide(L)'
;MQYTHTIHYRDKTKVLRLLFCIALGLHYLCSAQIGCTSAIKTKVLELLFCIALGLHYLCTQNIGFSITIMINRELIRLKVVQLVYAYYQNEGKTLDVAEKELSFSLQKAYDLYQYLLSLMVGLKKYAERKDAVRIAREKRTGNVVGGVSPDNQFANNLFLRQLADNKVLIEFMENRKGNWPEEDAFIKKLYQKFVESDVYQLYIDKEDFSYEADREVIRKLYKTYVCNNDDFDSLLEEHSLYWNDDKQIVDSFVLKTIKRFTEKSTANEPLLPVYAVDEDRLFANKLFSATLERGAELREIIRANTKNWEFERLAFMDVIIMQIALAEILTFDSIPLNVTFNEYLDIAKVYSTPRSSSYINGMLDGIVRQLAKEGRTTKERIRKPKTTDK
;
A
#
# COMPACT_ATOMS: atom_id res chain seq x y z
N MET A 1 5.12 12.39 37.34
CA MET A 1 6.18 11.67 36.63
C MET A 1 5.63 10.32 36.23
N GLN A 2 5.11 10.21 34.98
CA GLN A 2 4.69 8.93 34.42
C GLN A 2 5.53 8.71 33.15
N TYR A 3 6.46 7.78 33.24
CA TYR A 3 7.23 7.29 32.09
C TYR A 3 6.38 6.24 31.35
N THR A 4 5.83 6.60 30.19
CA THR A 4 5.30 5.63 29.23
C THR A 4 6.37 5.34 28.19
N HIS A 5 7.13 4.28 28.37
CA HIS A 5 8.04 3.76 27.36
C HIS A 5 7.24 3.05 26.25
N THR A 6 7.26 3.62 25.06
CA THR A 6 6.78 2.97 23.85
C THR A 6 7.79 1.92 23.41
N ILE A 7 7.48 0.64 23.63
CA ILE A 7 8.34 -0.49 23.24
C ILE A 7 8.18 -0.74 21.73
N HIS A 8 9.25 -0.54 20.97
CA HIS A 8 9.33 -0.83 19.53
C HIS A 8 9.12 -2.32 19.23
N TYR A 9 8.50 -2.67 18.11
CA TYR A 9 8.17 -4.04 17.67
C TYR A 9 9.36 -5.01 17.63
N ARG A 10 10.58 -4.53 17.37
CA ARG A 10 11.83 -5.31 17.48
C ARG A 10 12.15 -5.79 18.91
N ASP A 11 11.60 -5.10 19.90
CA ASP A 11 11.83 -5.46 21.32
C ASP A 11 10.82 -6.50 21.83
N LYS A 12 9.67 -6.70 21.16
CA LYS A 12 8.66 -7.68 21.62
C LYS A 12 9.15 -9.12 21.55
N THR A 13 9.89 -9.49 20.51
CA THR A 13 10.52 -10.82 20.39
C THR A 13 11.66 -10.99 21.41
N LYS A 14 12.39 -9.93 21.70
CA LYS A 14 13.41 -9.93 22.77
C LYS A 14 12.77 -10.01 24.14
N VAL A 15 11.69 -9.27 24.38
CA VAL A 15 10.94 -9.30 25.64
C VAL A 15 10.29 -10.68 25.85
N LEU A 16 9.68 -11.27 24.82
CA LEU A 16 9.14 -12.64 24.88
C LEU A 16 10.24 -13.68 25.13
N ARG A 17 11.39 -13.56 24.47
CA ARG A 17 12.57 -14.41 24.76
C ARG A 17 13.11 -14.22 26.17
N LEU A 18 13.16 -12.98 26.65
CA LEU A 18 13.60 -12.67 28.03
C LEU A 18 12.61 -13.24 29.07
N LEU A 19 11.30 -13.08 28.83
CA LEU A 19 10.25 -13.65 29.68
C LEU A 19 10.27 -15.18 29.66
N PHE A 20 10.52 -15.79 28.50
CA PHE A 20 10.68 -17.23 28.36
C PHE A 20 11.96 -17.74 29.08
N CYS A 21 13.07 -17.01 28.96
CA CYS A 21 14.30 -17.31 29.69
C CYS A 21 14.14 -17.12 31.21
N ILE A 22 13.39 -16.10 31.66
CA ILE A 22 13.08 -15.88 33.07
C ILE A 22 12.16 -16.99 33.59
N ALA A 23 11.17 -17.42 32.82
CA ALA A 23 10.28 -18.55 33.16
C ALA A 23 11.05 -19.86 33.26
N LEU A 24 11.96 -20.14 32.31
CA LEU A 24 12.84 -21.31 32.35
C LEU A 24 13.85 -21.23 33.53
N GLY A 25 14.41 -20.06 33.82
CA GLY A 25 15.30 -19.83 34.94
C GLY A 25 14.61 -20.01 36.30
N LEU A 26 13.35 -19.53 36.40
CA LEU A 26 12.51 -19.74 37.59
C LEU A 26 12.11 -21.22 37.74
N HIS A 27 11.84 -21.91 36.64
CA HIS A 27 11.58 -23.36 36.66
C HIS A 27 12.84 -24.15 37.11
N TYR A 28 14.02 -23.74 36.66
CA TYR A 28 15.29 -24.35 37.04
C TYR A 28 15.64 -24.10 38.51
N LEU A 29 15.42 -22.88 39.01
CA LEU A 29 15.60 -22.52 40.42
C LEU A 29 14.58 -23.22 41.34
N CYS A 30 13.38 -23.51 40.85
CA CYS A 30 12.34 -24.24 41.58
C CYS A 30 12.57 -25.77 41.59
N SER A 31 13.34 -26.28 40.61
CA SER A 31 13.73 -27.70 40.55
C SER A 31 15.02 -28.01 41.30
N ALA A 32 15.88 -27.01 41.54
CA ALA A 32 17.10 -27.13 42.36
C ALA A 32 16.75 -26.90 43.83
N GLN A 33 16.39 -27.97 44.53
CA GLN A 33 16.33 -28.20 45.99
C GLN A 33 16.49 -26.98 46.92
N ILE A 34 15.64 -26.01 46.90
CA ILE A 34 15.43 -25.06 47.99
C ILE A 34 13.94 -25.07 48.28
N GLY A 35 13.55 -25.69 49.41
CA GLY A 35 12.29 -25.78 50.14
C GLY A 35 11.03 -25.04 49.65
N CYS A 36 10.70 -25.12 48.39
CA CYS A 36 9.51 -24.49 47.83
C CYS A 36 8.32 -25.45 47.97
N THR A 37 7.35 -25.09 48.80
CA THR A 37 6.10 -25.89 48.96
C THR A 37 5.32 -25.93 47.64
N SER A 38 4.59 -27.03 47.40
CA SER A 38 3.79 -27.25 46.19
C SER A 38 2.83 -26.09 45.87
N ALA A 39 2.33 -25.42 46.93
CA ALA A 39 1.45 -24.26 46.85
C ALA A 39 2.11 -23.01 46.19
N ILE A 40 3.41 -22.82 46.38
CA ILE A 40 4.15 -21.70 45.77
C ILE A 40 4.41 -21.99 44.28
N LYS A 41 4.70 -23.25 43.91
CA LYS A 41 4.85 -23.68 42.52
C LYS A 41 3.56 -23.46 41.73
N THR A 42 2.39 -23.81 42.26
CA THR A 42 1.09 -23.63 41.63
C THR A 42 0.77 -22.15 41.45
N LYS A 43 0.98 -21.31 42.47
CA LYS A 43 0.73 -19.86 42.36
C LYS A 43 1.64 -19.17 41.36
N VAL A 44 2.91 -19.54 41.25
CA VAL A 44 3.83 -18.99 40.23
C VAL A 44 3.45 -19.40 38.81
N LEU A 45 3.01 -20.67 38.63
CA LEU A 45 2.48 -21.14 37.36
C LEU A 45 1.18 -20.42 36.96
N GLU A 46 0.25 -20.23 37.88
CA GLU A 46 -0.98 -19.45 37.67
C GLU A 46 -0.68 -17.99 37.28
N LEU A 47 0.28 -17.36 37.96
CA LEU A 47 0.69 -15.97 37.67
C LEU A 47 1.32 -15.86 36.27
N LEU A 48 2.18 -16.82 35.90
CA LEU A 48 2.81 -16.89 34.59
C LEU A 48 1.74 -17.17 33.48
N PHE A 49 0.75 -18.00 33.78
CA PHE A 49 -0.36 -18.28 32.88
C PHE A 49 -1.28 -17.06 32.72
N CYS A 50 -1.59 -16.33 33.81
CA CYS A 50 -2.33 -15.06 33.75
C CYS A 50 -1.57 -13.96 32.98
N ILE A 51 -0.25 -13.87 33.14
CA ILE A 51 0.59 -12.93 32.38
C ILE A 51 0.61 -13.33 30.88
N ALA A 52 0.73 -14.62 30.59
CA ALA A 52 0.70 -15.10 29.20
C ALA A 52 -0.67 -14.90 28.55
N LEU A 53 -1.77 -15.14 29.28
CA LEU A 53 -3.15 -14.86 28.82
C LEU A 53 -3.41 -13.36 28.69
N GLY A 54 -2.93 -12.54 29.61
CA GLY A 54 -3.02 -11.08 29.55
C GLY A 54 -2.24 -10.51 28.37
N LEU A 55 -1.06 -11.02 28.06
CA LEU A 55 -0.28 -10.69 26.87
C LEU A 55 -0.96 -11.20 25.59
N HIS A 56 -1.57 -12.40 25.61
CA HIS A 56 -2.36 -12.91 24.50
C HIS A 56 -3.65 -12.09 24.31
N TYR A 57 -4.34 -11.70 25.40
CA TYR A 57 -5.52 -10.84 25.35
C TYR A 57 -5.20 -9.43 24.87
N LEU A 58 -4.07 -8.83 25.27
CA LEU A 58 -3.56 -7.56 24.77
C LEU A 58 -3.08 -7.66 23.30
N CYS A 59 -2.65 -8.84 22.88
CA CYS A 59 -2.29 -9.11 21.47
C CYS A 59 -3.51 -9.40 20.59
N THR A 60 -4.61 -9.93 21.19
CA THR A 60 -5.88 -10.19 20.48
C THR A 60 -6.88 -9.05 20.59
N GLN A 61 -6.75 -8.17 21.57
CA GLN A 61 -7.37 -6.84 21.53
C GLN A 61 -6.62 -6.03 20.49
N ASN A 62 -6.90 -6.31 19.23
CA ASN A 62 -6.65 -5.42 18.12
C ASN A 62 -7.34 -4.08 18.43
N ILE A 63 -6.63 -3.20 19.12
CA ILE A 63 -6.77 -1.77 18.89
C ILE A 63 -6.45 -1.68 17.41
N GLY A 64 -7.46 -1.44 16.56
CA GLY A 64 -7.37 -1.50 15.11
C GLY A 64 -6.41 -0.46 14.53
N PHE A 65 -5.13 -0.65 14.79
CA PHE A 65 -4.08 -0.12 13.96
C PHE A 65 -4.00 -1.05 12.75
N SER A 66 -4.88 -0.82 11.77
CA SER A 66 -4.66 -1.29 10.42
C SER A 66 -3.32 -0.71 9.99
N ILE A 67 -2.24 -1.51 10.09
CA ILE A 67 -0.94 -1.14 9.54
C ILE A 67 -1.17 -0.98 8.04
N THR A 68 -1.32 0.26 7.60
CA THR A 68 -1.46 0.56 6.19
C THR A 68 -0.08 0.38 5.56
N ILE A 69 0.00 -0.47 4.57
CA ILE A 69 1.19 -0.85 3.84
C ILE A 69 1.12 -0.22 2.48
N MET A 70 2.26 0.15 1.89
CA MET A 70 2.30 0.67 0.54
C MET A 70 2.19 -0.45 -0.50
N ILE A 71 3.02 -1.50 -0.43
CA ILE A 71 2.91 -2.64 -1.33
C ILE A 71 1.96 -3.67 -0.71
N ASN A 72 0.69 -3.61 -1.10
CA ASN A 72 -0.32 -4.59 -0.72
C ASN A 72 -0.41 -5.72 -1.75
N ARG A 73 -1.16 -6.77 -1.43
CA ARG A 73 -1.34 -7.91 -2.33
C ARG A 73 -2.10 -7.58 -3.62
N GLU A 74 -2.90 -6.52 -3.64
CA GLU A 74 -3.56 -5.99 -4.83
C GLU A 74 -2.52 -5.46 -5.84
N LEU A 75 -1.63 -4.57 -5.40
CA LEU A 75 -0.54 -4.06 -6.22
C LEU A 75 0.41 -5.18 -6.68
N ILE A 76 0.72 -6.14 -5.80
CA ILE A 76 1.56 -7.28 -6.16
C ILE A 76 0.93 -8.09 -7.30
N ARG A 77 -0.37 -8.42 -7.21
CA ARG A 77 -1.06 -9.16 -8.28
C ARG A 77 -1.06 -8.40 -9.59
N LEU A 78 -1.30 -7.10 -9.54
CA LEU A 78 -1.22 -6.24 -10.71
C LEU A 78 0.16 -6.31 -11.37
N LYS A 79 1.23 -6.13 -10.59
CA LYS A 79 2.61 -6.21 -11.09
C LYS A 79 2.96 -7.60 -11.64
N VAL A 80 2.48 -8.65 -11.00
CA VAL A 80 2.67 -10.02 -11.50
C VAL A 80 1.98 -10.20 -12.85
N VAL A 81 0.75 -9.71 -13.04
CA VAL A 81 0.06 -9.77 -14.34
C VAL A 81 0.85 -9.04 -15.44
N GLN A 82 1.29 -7.81 -15.17
CA GLN A 82 2.07 -7.01 -16.12
C GLN A 82 3.37 -7.71 -16.53
N LEU A 83 4.11 -8.23 -15.54
CA LEU A 83 5.42 -8.83 -15.79
C LEU A 83 5.35 -10.25 -16.37
N VAL A 84 4.34 -11.04 -16.03
CA VAL A 84 4.08 -12.33 -16.68
C VAL A 84 3.69 -12.11 -18.15
N TYR A 85 2.87 -11.10 -18.45
CA TYR A 85 2.59 -10.70 -19.82
C TYR A 85 3.87 -10.32 -20.57
N ALA A 86 4.68 -9.42 -19.99
CA ALA A 86 5.94 -8.99 -20.57
C ALA A 86 6.94 -10.15 -20.76
N TYR A 87 6.97 -11.09 -19.82
CA TYR A 87 7.82 -12.28 -19.89
C TYR A 87 7.53 -13.14 -21.13
N TYR A 88 6.24 -13.36 -21.42
CA TYR A 88 5.84 -14.16 -22.57
C TYR A 88 5.93 -13.41 -23.90
N GLN A 89 5.92 -12.08 -23.88
CA GLN A 89 6.11 -11.25 -25.09
C GLN A 89 7.57 -11.09 -25.49
N ASN A 90 8.48 -11.24 -24.51
CA ASN A 90 9.92 -11.08 -24.73
C ASN A 90 10.61 -12.43 -24.69
N GLU A 91 10.93 -12.99 -25.85
CA GLU A 91 11.67 -14.23 -25.98
C GLU A 91 13.06 -14.14 -25.31
N GLY A 92 13.49 -15.22 -24.65
CA GLY A 92 14.84 -15.38 -24.13
C GLY A 92 15.10 -14.83 -22.72
N LYS A 93 14.11 -14.32 -22.00
CA LYS A 93 14.28 -13.96 -20.58
C LYS A 93 14.38 -15.20 -19.70
N THR A 94 15.38 -15.23 -18.81
CA THR A 94 15.47 -16.25 -17.76
C THR A 94 14.59 -15.89 -16.56
N LEU A 95 14.23 -16.88 -15.75
CA LEU A 95 13.43 -16.68 -14.54
C LEU A 95 14.10 -15.68 -13.57
N ASP A 96 15.41 -15.82 -13.35
CA ASP A 96 16.19 -14.94 -12.47
C ASP A 96 16.14 -13.45 -12.90
N VAL A 97 16.15 -13.20 -14.21
CA VAL A 97 16.02 -11.83 -14.75
C VAL A 97 14.62 -11.29 -14.51
N ALA A 98 13.60 -12.13 -14.73
CA ALA A 98 12.21 -11.74 -14.51
C ALA A 98 11.90 -11.48 -13.03
N GLU A 99 12.45 -12.24 -12.09
CA GLU A 99 12.30 -12.01 -10.64
C GLU A 99 12.97 -10.70 -10.18
N LYS A 100 14.12 -10.37 -10.75
CA LYS A 100 14.78 -9.07 -10.51
C LYS A 100 13.94 -7.92 -11.04
N GLU A 101 13.30 -8.11 -12.20
CA GLU A 101 12.40 -7.10 -12.79
C GLU A 101 11.14 -6.90 -11.94
N LEU A 102 10.57 -7.97 -11.33
CA LEU A 102 9.48 -7.85 -10.37
C LEU A 102 9.89 -7.01 -9.16
N SER A 103 11.02 -7.33 -8.57
CA SER A 103 11.54 -6.57 -7.41
C SER A 103 11.79 -5.10 -7.76
N PHE A 104 12.35 -4.84 -8.94
CA PHE A 104 12.56 -3.49 -9.46
C PHE A 104 11.25 -2.74 -9.70
N SER A 105 10.26 -3.40 -10.32
CA SER A 105 8.94 -2.81 -10.60
C SER A 105 8.19 -2.43 -9.31
N LEU A 106 8.24 -3.30 -8.29
CA LEU A 106 7.66 -3.00 -6.97
C LEU A 106 8.38 -1.84 -6.27
N GLN A 107 9.71 -1.75 -6.39
CA GLN A 107 10.46 -0.60 -5.88
C GLN A 107 10.06 0.69 -6.59
N LYS A 108 9.81 0.64 -7.91
CA LYS A 108 9.34 1.80 -8.69
C LYS A 108 7.96 2.31 -8.24
N ALA A 109 7.06 1.41 -7.84
CA ALA A 109 5.79 1.81 -7.24
C ALA A 109 6.00 2.55 -5.90
N TYR A 110 6.98 2.15 -5.09
CA TYR A 110 7.36 2.88 -3.87
C TYR A 110 7.99 4.24 -4.17
N ASP A 111 8.83 4.31 -5.21
CA ASP A 111 9.38 5.57 -5.69
C ASP A 111 8.25 6.54 -6.10
N LEU A 112 7.21 6.05 -6.80
CA LEU A 112 6.03 6.84 -7.14
C LEU A 112 5.32 7.40 -5.90
N TYR A 113 5.13 6.58 -4.88
CA TYR A 113 4.52 7.02 -3.62
C TYR A 113 5.28 8.20 -2.98
N GLN A 114 6.60 8.11 -2.90
CA GLN A 114 7.42 9.20 -2.38
C GLN A 114 7.42 10.41 -3.31
N TYR A 115 7.38 10.19 -4.62
CA TYR A 115 7.30 11.26 -5.61
C TYR A 115 5.99 12.04 -5.52
N LEU A 116 4.86 11.35 -5.32
CA LEU A 116 3.56 12.00 -5.10
C LEU A 116 3.49 12.77 -3.79
N LEU A 117 4.15 12.29 -2.72
CA LEU A 117 4.30 13.06 -1.48
C LEU A 117 5.17 14.29 -1.70
N SER A 118 6.27 14.18 -2.46
CA SER A 118 7.15 15.30 -2.75
C SER A 118 6.49 16.39 -3.60
N LEU A 119 5.46 16.07 -4.38
CA LEU A 119 4.63 17.05 -5.10
C LEU A 119 4.03 18.10 -4.15
N MET A 120 3.53 17.67 -2.96
CA MET A 120 2.99 18.58 -1.96
C MET A 120 4.07 19.54 -1.44
N VAL A 121 5.29 19.05 -1.23
CA VAL A 121 6.43 19.86 -0.83
C VAL A 121 6.83 20.84 -1.94
N GLY A 122 6.76 20.40 -3.21
CA GLY A 122 6.97 21.26 -4.37
C GLY A 122 5.97 22.42 -4.44
N LEU A 123 4.69 22.13 -4.23
CA LEU A 123 3.62 23.16 -4.18
C LEU A 123 3.83 24.15 -3.04
N LYS A 124 4.22 23.66 -1.84
CA LYS A 124 4.58 24.52 -0.72
C LYS A 124 5.73 25.48 -1.05
N LYS A 125 6.82 24.95 -1.61
CA LYS A 125 7.97 25.77 -2.04
C LYS A 125 7.59 26.81 -3.09
N TYR A 126 6.67 26.47 -4.00
CA TYR A 126 6.14 27.42 -4.96
C TYR A 126 5.35 28.55 -4.29
N ALA A 127 4.46 28.19 -3.33
CA ALA A 127 3.72 29.18 -2.54
C ALA A 127 4.65 30.12 -1.76
N GLU A 128 5.69 29.60 -1.13
CA GLU A 128 6.72 30.39 -0.43
C GLU A 128 7.38 31.42 -1.35
N ARG A 129 7.75 31.01 -2.57
CA ARG A 129 8.33 31.93 -3.56
C ARG A 129 7.34 33.05 -3.96
N LYS A 130 6.06 32.67 -4.20
CA LYS A 130 5.04 33.66 -4.52
C LYS A 130 4.80 34.64 -3.39
N ASP A 131 4.68 34.15 -2.16
CA ASP A 131 4.48 35.00 -0.98
C ASP A 131 5.68 35.93 -0.73
N ALA A 132 6.91 35.45 -0.92
CA ALA A 132 8.10 36.29 -0.83
C ALA A 132 8.10 37.44 -1.86
N VAL A 133 7.66 37.16 -3.10
CA VAL A 133 7.51 38.18 -4.14
C VAL A 133 6.43 39.20 -3.76
N ARG A 134 5.28 38.74 -3.22
CA ARG A 134 4.22 39.61 -2.73
C ARG A 134 4.74 40.53 -1.64
N ILE A 135 5.39 40.00 -0.60
CA ILE A 135 5.95 40.77 0.52
C ILE A 135 6.97 41.81 0.03
N ALA A 136 7.85 41.43 -0.90
CA ALA A 136 8.83 42.35 -1.48
C ALA A 136 8.16 43.48 -2.27
N ARG A 137 7.08 43.21 -2.98
CA ARG A 137 6.27 44.21 -3.68
C ARG A 137 5.59 45.19 -2.70
N GLU A 138 4.92 44.67 -1.65
CA GLU A 138 4.27 45.47 -0.61
C GLU A 138 5.25 46.42 0.09
N LYS A 139 6.43 45.92 0.46
CA LYS A 139 7.50 46.73 1.05
C LYS A 139 7.97 47.85 0.12
N ARG A 140 8.03 47.61 -1.19
CA ARG A 140 8.45 48.60 -2.18
C ARG A 140 7.39 49.64 -2.49
N THR A 141 6.10 49.24 -2.52
CA THR A 141 5.00 50.13 -2.93
C THR A 141 4.31 50.82 -1.74
N GLY A 142 4.56 50.36 -0.53
CA GLY A 142 3.86 50.82 0.67
C GLY A 142 2.39 50.38 0.75
N ASN A 143 1.88 49.66 -0.24
CA ASN A 143 0.50 49.21 -0.30
C ASN A 143 0.42 47.79 0.30
N VAL A 144 -0.08 47.68 1.52
CA VAL A 144 -0.39 46.40 2.17
C VAL A 144 -1.84 46.03 1.85
N VAL A 145 -2.01 44.87 1.20
CA VAL A 145 -3.35 44.31 0.95
C VAL A 145 -3.83 43.67 2.26
N GLY A 146 -4.92 44.21 2.83
CA GLY A 146 -5.51 43.65 4.06
C GLY A 146 -6.16 42.27 3.81
N GLY A 147 -6.23 41.45 4.86
CA GLY A 147 -6.84 40.13 4.83
C GLY A 147 -5.81 38.99 4.79
N VAL A 148 -6.31 37.75 4.85
CA VAL A 148 -5.47 36.52 4.80
C VAL A 148 -4.97 36.31 3.37
N SER A 149 -3.66 36.30 3.19
CA SER A 149 -3.07 35.97 1.89
C SER A 149 -3.18 34.46 1.63
N PRO A 150 -3.84 34.02 0.53
CA PRO A 150 -3.89 32.60 0.18
C PRO A 150 -2.52 31.98 0.00
N ASP A 151 -1.58 32.71 -0.61
CA ASP A 151 -0.21 32.23 -0.83
C ASP A 151 0.55 32.06 0.50
N ASN A 152 0.41 33.02 1.43
CA ASN A 152 1.00 32.94 2.76
C ASN A 152 0.44 31.79 3.58
N GLN A 153 -0.89 31.61 3.56
CA GLN A 153 -1.55 30.54 4.30
C GLN A 153 -1.15 29.15 3.77
N PHE A 154 -1.03 29.00 2.44
CA PHE A 154 -0.57 27.73 1.85
C PHE A 154 0.90 27.45 2.21
N ALA A 155 1.77 28.45 2.13
CA ALA A 155 3.18 28.35 2.49
C ALA A 155 3.40 27.97 3.97
N ASN A 156 2.52 28.46 4.86
CA ASN A 156 2.58 28.22 6.32
C ASN A 156 1.69 27.07 6.78
N ASN A 157 1.03 26.34 5.88
CA ASN A 157 0.21 25.19 6.23
C ASN A 157 1.00 24.18 7.09
N LEU A 158 0.47 23.88 8.27
CA LEU A 158 1.16 23.10 9.30
C LEU A 158 1.47 21.67 8.85
N PHE A 159 0.54 21.04 8.12
CA PHE A 159 0.74 19.70 7.58
C PHE A 159 1.82 19.69 6.48
N LEU A 160 1.80 20.67 5.56
CA LEU A 160 2.81 20.75 4.50
C LEU A 160 4.21 21.05 5.06
N ARG A 161 4.30 21.85 6.11
CA ARG A 161 5.55 22.09 6.82
C ARG A 161 6.10 20.81 7.44
N GLN A 162 5.23 20.08 8.16
CA GLN A 162 5.59 18.80 8.76
C GLN A 162 6.04 17.76 7.73
N LEU A 163 5.37 17.72 6.55
CA LEU A 163 5.76 16.84 5.46
C LEU A 163 7.10 17.25 4.84
N ALA A 164 7.35 18.55 4.69
CA ALA A 164 8.62 19.08 4.18
C ALA A 164 9.80 18.80 5.11
N ASP A 165 9.55 18.71 6.43
CA ASP A 165 10.57 18.39 7.43
C ASP A 165 10.79 16.87 7.60
N ASN A 166 10.03 16.02 6.90
CA ASN A 166 10.14 14.56 7.03
C ASN A 166 11.45 14.05 6.45
N LYS A 167 12.29 13.41 7.29
CA LYS A 167 13.65 12.99 6.90
C LYS A 167 13.69 11.98 5.76
N VAL A 168 12.75 11.03 5.74
CA VAL A 168 12.68 10.02 4.67
C VAL A 168 12.37 10.68 3.34
N LEU A 169 11.48 11.66 3.34
CA LEU A 169 11.11 12.40 2.14
C LEU A 169 12.23 13.34 1.68
N ILE A 170 12.93 13.98 2.62
CA ILE A 170 14.11 14.82 2.32
C ILE A 170 15.19 13.95 1.65
N GLU A 171 15.55 12.81 2.25
CA GLU A 171 16.53 11.89 1.68
C GLU A 171 16.15 11.43 0.27
N PHE A 172 14.87 11.11 0.04
CA PHE A 172 14.38 10.75 -1.28
C PHE A 172 14.56 11.88 -2.30
N MET A 173 14.21 13.12 -1.92
CA MET A 173 14.33 14.28 -2.81
C MET A 173 15.79 14.63 -3.13
N GLU A 174 16.71 14.48 -2.16
CA GLU A 174 18.14 14.76 -2.35
C GLU A 174 18.82 13.72 -3.24
N ASN A 175 18.45 12.46 -3.13
CA ASN A 175 19.04 11.35 -3.89
C ASN A 175 18.50 11.23 -5.32
N ARG A 176 17.50 12.03 -5.70
CA ARG A 176 16.84 11.91 -7.01
C ARG A 176 17.28 13.03 -7.96
N LYS A 177 17.73 12.62 -9.15
CA LYS A 177 17.87 13.54 -10.29
C LYS A 177 16.48 13.87 -10.81
N GLY A 178 16.10 15.13 -10.83
CA GLY A 178 14.77 15.60 -11.20
C GLY A 178 13.98 15.99 -9.95
N ASN A 179 14.13 17.23 -9.57
CA ASN A 179 13.30 17.88 -8.58
C ASN A 179 12.13 18.56 -9.28
N TRP A 180 10.99 18.71 -8.59
CA TRP A 180 9.85 19.50 -9.05
C TRP A 180 10.14 20.90 -9.58
N PRO A 181 11.29 21.56 -9.27
CA PRO A 181 11.70 22.80 -9.93
C PRO A 181 11.88 22.71 -11.45
N GLU A 182 12.20 21.53 -11.98
CA GLU A 182 12.33 21.31 -13.43
C GLU A 182 10.96 21.27 -14.14
N GLU A 183 9.90 21.06 -13.37
CA GLU A 183 8.50 20.99 -13.81
C GLU A 183 7.68 22.19 -13.33
N ASP A 184 8.32 23.36 -13.26
CA ASP A 184 7.71 24.59 -12.71
C ASP A 184 6.38 24.98 -13.38
N ALA A 185 6.20 24.66 -14.67
CA ALA A 185 4.97 24.93 -15.40
C ALA A 185 3.79 24.10 -14.88
N PHE A 186 3.99 22.81 -14.59
CA PHE A 186 2.98 21.94 -14.01
C PHE A 186 2.63 22.35 -12.59
N ILE A 187 3.64 22.56 -11.73
CA ILE A 187 3.47 23.04 -10.35
C ILE A 187 2.68 24.34 -10.33
N LYS A 188 3.04 25.30 -11.19
CA LYS A 188 2.34 26.58 -11.30
C LYS A 188 0.86 26.37 -11.66
N LYS A 189 0.57 25.56 -12.70
CA LYS A 189 -0.81 25.29 -13.14
C LYS A 189 -1.63 24.59 -12.06
N LEU A 190 -1.05 23.59 -11.39
CA LEU A 190 -1.74 22.86 -10.32
C LEU A 190 -1.96 23.73 -9.10
N TYR A 191 -0.97 24.51 -8.69
CA TYR A 191 -1.08 25.45 -7.58
C TYR A 191 -2.18 26.47 -7.83
N GLN A 192 -2.25 27.02 -9.02
CA GLN A 192 -3.30 27.97 -9.40
C GLN A 192 -4.69 27.35 -9.29
N LYS A 193 -4.87 26.12 -9.82
CA LYS A 193 -6.11 25.36 -9.64
C LYS A 193 -6.47 25.15 -8.17
N PHE A 194 -5.47 24.94 -7.30
CA PHE A 194 -5.69 24.75 -5.86
C PHE A 194 -6.22 26.04 -5.21
N VAL A 195 -5.53 27.16 -5.39
CA VAL A 195 -5.91 28.42 -4.73
C VAL A 195 -7.21 29.00 -5.27
N GLU A 196 -7.55 28.77 -6.54
CA GLU A 196 -8.79 29.22 -7.16
C GLU A 196 -9.98 28.29 -6.86
N SER A 197 -9.76 27.13 -6.24
CA SER A 197 -10.81 26.16 -5.97
C SER A 197 -11.72 26.58 -4.83
N ASP A 198 -13.02 26.24 -4.96
CA ASP A 198 -13.99 26.43 -3.88
C ASP A 198 -13.55 25.77 -2.56
N VAL A 199 -12.86 24.63 -2.66
CA VAL A 199 -12.33 23.92 -1.49
C VAL A 199 -11.34 24.78 -0.72
N TYR A 200 -10.45 25.47 -1.43
CA TYR A 200 -9.44 26.31 -0.80
C TYR A 200 -10.01 27.65 -0.35
N GLN A 201 -10.88 28.26 -1.15
CA GLN A 201 -11.56 29.52 -0.77
C GLN A 201 -12.40 29.33 0.51
N LEU A 202 -13.19 28.28 0.60
CA LEU A 202 -13.94 27.94 1.82
C LEU A 202 -13.05 27.69 3.05
N TYR A 203 -11.83 27.19 2.86
CA TYR A 203 -10.86 27.05 3.96
C TYR A 203 -10.32 28.40 4.41
N ILE A 204 -10.00 29.31 3.49
CA ILE A 204 -9.57 30.67 3.81
C ILE A 204 -10.68 31.47 4.51
N ASP A 205 -11.91 31.39 3.99
CA ASP A 205 -13.06 32.15 4.53
C ASP A 205 -13.44 31.74 5.96
N LYS A 206 -13.16 30.50 6.33
CA LYS A 206 -13.44 30.01 7.71
C LYS A 206 -12.46 30.52 8.76
N GLU A 207 -11.27 30.98 8.33
CA GLU A 207 -10.18 31.42 9.21
C GLU A 207 -9.81 30.38 10.31
N ASP A 208 -10.14 29.09 10.08
CA ASP A 208 -9.71 27.97 10.92
C ASP A 208 -8.44 27.39 10.34
N PHE A 209 -7.30 27.71 10.92
CA PHE A 209 -5.97 27.25 10.52
C PHE A 209 -5.38 26.28 11.53
N SER A 210 -6.24 25.49 12.18
CA SER A 210 -5.82 24.36 12.99
C SER A 210 -5.11 23.31 12.15
N TYR A 211 -4.28 22.49 12.77
CA TYR A 211 -3.59 21.38 12.09
C TYR A 211 -4.57 20.47 11.33
N GLU A 212 -5.73 20.17 11.93
CA GLU A 212 -6.76 19.34 11.32
C GLU A 212 -7.36 19.98 10.05
N ALA A 213 -7.65 21.28 10.10
CA ALA A 213 -8.15 22.03 8.96
C ALA A 213 -7.11 22.10 7.84
N ASP A 214 -5.85 22.36 8.18
CA ASP A 214 -4.68 22.39 7.30
C ASP A 214 -4.47 21.05 6.59
N ARG A 215 -4.53 19.95 7.34
CA ARG A 215 -4.39 18.61 6.80
C ARG A 215 -5.57 18.23 5.89
N GLU A 216 -6.78 18.53 6.31
CA GLU A 216 -7.99 18.16 5.58
C GLU A 216 -8.15 18.94 4.27
N VAL A 217 -7.78 20.23 4.21
CA VAL A 217 -7.80 20.98 2.95
C VAL A 217 -6.81 20.37 1.95
N ILE A 218 -5.58 20.02 2.36
CA ILE A 218 -4.60 19.37 1.48
C ILE A 218 -5.11 18.01 1.01
N ARG A 219 -5.71 17.21 1.90
CA ARG A 219 -6.30 15.92 1.53
C ARG A 219 -7.40 16.05 0.47
N LYS A 220 -8.27 17.04 0.61
CA LYS A 220 -9.35 17.31 -0.36
C LYS A 220 -8.78 17.79 -1.70
N LEU A 221 -7.84 18.74 -1.68
CA LEU A 221 -7.19 19.24 -2.88
C LEU A 221 -6.47 18.12 -3.65
N TYR A 222 -5.72 17.26 -2.94
CA TYR A 222 -5.08 16.11 -3.54
C TYR A 222 -6.09 15.19 -4.21
N LYS A 223 -7.15 14.80 -3.47
CA LYS A 223 -8.18 13.90 -4.00
C LYS A 223 -8.89 14.47 -5.23
N THR A 224 -9.16 15.78 -5.26
CA THR A 224 -9.94 16.40 -6.33
C THR A 224 -9.11 16.71 -7.56
N TYR A 225 -7.86 17.14 -7.39
CA TYR A 225 -7.07 17.72 -8.49
C TYR A 225 -5.82 16.93 -8.86
N VAL A 226 -5.42 15.93 -8.05
CA VAL A 226 -4.24 15.09 -8.33
C VAL A 226 -4.64 13.67 -8.72
N CYS A 227 -5.59 13.05 -7.98
CA CYS A 227 -5.96 11.65 -8.21
C CYS A 227 -6.51 11.38 -9.63
N ASN A 228 -7.26 12.33 -10.19
CA ASN A 228 -7.86 12.20 -11.54
C ASN A 228 -7.41 13.41 -12.39
N ASN A 229 -6.17 13.39 -12.85
CA ASN A 229 -5.59 14.50 -13.60
C ASN A 229 -4.80 13.98 -14.79
N ASP A 230 -5.43 13.96 -15.96
CA ASP A 230 -4.84 13.45 -17.20
C ASP A 230 -3.53 14.16 -17.60
N ASP A 231 -3.41 15.48 -17.33
CA ASP A 231 -2.15 16.22 -17.56
C ASP A 231 -1.03 15.66 -16.66
N PHE A 232 -1.38 15.26 -15.44
CA PHE A 232 -0.41 14.70 -14.50
C PHE A 232 -0.08 13.25 -14.84
N ASP A 233 -1.05 12.48 -15.28
CA ASP A 233 -0.86 11.09 -15.69
C ASP A 233 0.11 11.05 -16.90
N SER A 234 -0.08 11.93 -17.89
CA SER A 234 0.84 12.08 -19.03
C SER A 234 2.25 12.45 -18.59
N LEU A 235 2.40 13.36 -17.61
CA LEU A 235 3.71 13.73 -17.05
C LEU A 235 4.39 12.54 -16.36
N LEU A 236 3.65 11.73 -15.62
CA LEU A 236 4.19 10.54 -14.94
C LEU A 236 4.66 9.47 -15.94
N GLU A 237 3.97 9.33 -17.08
CA GLU A 237 4.37 8.44 -18.18
C GLU A 237 5.73 8.82 -18.77
N GLU A 238 5.99 10.11 -18.91
CA GLU A 238 7.28 10.62 -19.37
C GLU A 238 8.42 10.31 -18.38
N HIS A 239 8.11 10.27 -17.08
CA HIS A 239 9.08 9.96 -16.04
C HIS A 239 9.40 8.46 -15.92
N SER A 240 8.41 7.60 -16.04
CA SER A 240 8.59 6.17 -15.86
C SER A 240 7.43 5.34 -16.37
N LEU A 241 7.70 4.46 -17.33
CA LEU A 241 6.73 3.48 -17.82
C LEU A 241 6.19 2.52 -16.73
N TYR A 242 6.90 2.38 -15.60
CA TYR A 242 6.46 1.56 -14.47
C TYR A 242 5.36 2.23 -13.64
N TRP A 243 5.04 3.51 -13.87
CA TRP A 243 4.10 4.27 -13.06
C TRP A 243 2.68 4.36 -13.64
N ASN A 244 2.52 4.07 -14.92
CA ASN A 244 1.27 4.29 -15.66
C ASN A 244 0.04 3.69 -14.97
N ASP A 245 0.12 2.42 -14.58
CA ASP A 245 -1.04 1.71 -14.01
C ASP A 245 -1.06 1.73 -12.47
N ASP A 246 0.04 2.19 -11.83
CA ASP A 246 0.17 2.13 -10.39
C ASP A 246 -0.51 3.30 -9.68
N LYS A 247 -0.65 4.43 -10.36
CA LYS A 247 -1.03 5.70 -9.76
C LYS A 247 -2.32 5.61 -8.94
N GLN A 248 -3.35 4.99 -9.46
CA GLN A 248 -4.64 4.88 -8.78
C GLN A 248 -4.52 4.17 -7.41
N ILE A 249 -3.74 3.09 -7.36
CA ILE A 249 -3.48 2.35 -6.12
C ILE A 249 -2.61 3.19 -5.20
N VAL A 250 -1.53 3.78 -5.73
CA VAL A 250 -0.58 4.59 -4.97
C VAL A 250 -1.22 5.85 -4.41
N ASP A 251 -2.11 6.53 -5.14
CA ASP A 251 -2.90 7.67 -4.66
C ASP A 251 -3.67 7.32 -3.37
N SER A 252 -4.22 6.10 -3.30
CA SER A 252 -4.91 5.64 -2.09
C SER A 252 -3.99 5.60 -0.86
N PHE A 253 -2.71 5.26 -1.07
CA PHE A 253 -1.69 5.23 0.00
C PHE A 253 -1.24 6.64 0.39
N VAL A 254 -1.11 7.55 -0.57
CA VAL A 254 -0.85 8.97 -0.29
C VAL A 254 -1.97 9.55 0.57
N LEU A 255 -3.23 9.34 0.20
CA LEU A 255 -4.39 9.79 0.98
C LEU A 255 -4.44 9.18 2.39
N LYS A 256 -4.07 7.92 2.55
CA LYS A 256 -3.95 7.25 3.85
C LYS A 256 -2.82 7.86 4.68
N THR A 257 -1.69 8.19 4.05
CA THR A 257 -0.56 8.85 4.72
C THR A 257 -0.95 10.23 5.21
N ILE A 258 -1.58 11.06 4.37
CA ILE A 258 -2.09 12.37 4.78
C ILE A 258 -3.02 12.23 6.00
N LYS A 259 -3.94 11.26 5.97
CA LYS A 259 -4.89 11.02 7.07
C LYS A 259 -4.22 10.53 8.36
N ARG A 260 -3.11 9.79 8.25
CA ARG A 260 -2.38 9.21 9.39
C ARG A 260 -1.57 10.23 10.18
N PHE A 261 -1.06 11.25 9.49
CA PHE A 261 -0.30 12.31 10.14
C PHE A 261 -1.18 13.07 11.14
N THR A 262 -0.59 13.41 12.27
CA THR A 262 -1.21 14.18 13.36
C THR A 262 -0.33 15.35 13.74
N GLU A 263 -0.84 16.32 14.48
CA GLU A 263 -0.07 17.45 14.98
C GLU A 263 1.18 17.01 15.78
N LYS A 264 1.13 15.82 16.40
CA LYS A 264 2.23 15.24 17.18
C LYS A 264 3.27 14.50 16.34
N SER A 265 3.01 14.28 15.06
CA SER A 265 3.97 13.63 14.16
C SER A 265 5.22 14.49 14.00
N THR A 266 6.39 13.87 14.06
CA THR A 266 7.69 14.55 14.03
C THR A 266 8.39 14.39 12.68
N ALA A 267 9.52 15.05 12.48
CA ALA A 267 10.37 14.87 11.29
C ALA A 267 10.82 13.39 11.08
N ASN A 268 10.78 12.57 12.11
CA ASN A 268 11.09 11.14 12.05
C ASN A 268 9.83 10.26 11.88
N GLU A 269 8.64 10.86 11.60
CA GLU A 269 7.44 10.08 11.36
C GLU A 269 7.68 9.13 10.20
N PRO A 270 7.53 7.80 10.40
CA PRO A 270 7.79 6.86 9.32
C PRO A 270 6.73 7.05 8.21
N LEU A 271 7.15 7.07 6.96
CA LEU A 271 6.25 6.89 5.84
C LEU A 271 5.71 5.46 5.83
N LEU A 272 4.75 5.15 4.95
CA LEU A 272 4.30 3.77 4.83
C LEU A 272 5.49 2.88 4.43
N PRO A 273 5.70 1.74 5.10
CA PRO A 273 6.79 0.83 4.74
C PRO A 273 6.55 0.23 3.36
N VAL A 274 7.62 -0.12 2.66
CA VAL A 274 7.56 -0.80 1.36
C VAL A 274 6.69 -2.04 1.47
N TYR A 275 7.01 -2.93 2.41
CA TYR A 275 6.21 -4.12 2.74
C TYR A 275 5.83 -4.07 4.22
N ALA A 276 4.64 -4.62 4.55
CA ALA A 276 4.22 -4.72 5.95
C ALA A 276 5.05 -5.72 6.71
N VAL A 277 5.26 -6.85 6.09
CA VAL A 277 5.90 -8.04 6.63
C VAL A 277 6.67 -8.70 5.49
N ASP A 278 7.69 -9.43 5.85
CA ASP A 278 8.44 -10.26 4.88
C ASP A 278 7.54 -11.23 4.11
N GLU A 279 6.37 -11.56 4.65
CA GLU A 279 5.36 -12.43 4.01
C GLU A 279 4.82 -11.85 2.69
N ASP A 280 4.67 -10.53 2.55
CA ASP A 280 4.17 -9.94 1.29
C ASP A 280 5.25 -9.96 0.21
N ARG A 281 6.53 -9.79 0.59
CA ARG A 281 7.65 -10.00 -0.32
C ARG A 281 7.76 -11.45 -0.76
N LEU A 282 7.57 -12.38 0.18
CA LEU A 282 7.55 -13.82 -0.10
C LEU A 282 6.34 -14.18 -0.98
N PHE A 283 5.19 -13.55 -0.76
CA PHE A 283 4.01 -13.72 -1.59
C PHE A 283 4.28 -13.31 -3.04
N ALA A 284 4.89 -12.13 -3.26
CA ALA A 284 5.21 -11.63 -4.58
C ALA A 284 6.11 -12.61 -5.35
N ASN A 285 7.24 -12.98 -4.77
CA ASN A 285 8.20 -13.89 -5.40
C ASN A 285 7.57 -15.27 -5.64
N LYS A 286 6.92 -15.86 -4.63
CA LYS A 286 6.34 -17.19 -4.72
C LYS A 286 5.20 -17.27 -5.74
N LEU A 287 4.36 -16.22 -5.84
CA LEU A 287 3.31 -16.15 -6.85
C LEU A 287 3.90 -16.08 -8.26
N PHE A 288 4.89 -15.22 -8.45
CA PHE A 288 5.53 -15.02 -9.74
C PHE A 288 6.27 -16.26 -10.22
N SER A 289 7.14 -16.84 -9.37
CA SER A 289 7.89 -18.05 -9.71
C SER A 289 6.96 -19.23 -9.98
N ALA A 290 5.94 -19.47 -9.11
CA ALA A 290 4.96 -20.55 -9.32
C ALA A 290 4.18 -20.39 -10.63
N THR A 291 3.89 -19.15 -11.03
CA THR A 291 3.19 -18.88 -12.30
C THR A 291 4.05 -19.25 -13.52
N LEU A 292 5.34 -18.91 -13.49
CA LEU A 292 6.24 -19.16 -14.62
C LEU A 292 6.73 -20.60 -14.67
N GLU A 293 7.20 -21.17 -13.55
CA GLU A 293 7.70 -22.53 -13.45
C GLU A 293 6.64 -23.58 -13.82
N ARG A 294 5.41 -23.36 -13.39
CA ARG A 294 4.27 -24.24 -13.69
C ARG A 294 3.46 -23.78 -14.90
N GLY A 295 3.98 -22.84 -15.69
CA GLY A 295 3.26 -22.19 -16.77
C GLY A 295 2.66 -23.16 -17.78
N ALA A 296 3.41 -24.18 -18.20
CA ALA A 296 2.92 -25.21 -19.11
C ALA A 296 1.77 -26.04 -18.51
N GLU A 297 1.90 -26.47 -17.26
CA GLU A 297 0.86 -27.21 -16.52
C GLU A 297 -0.42 -26.38 -16.38
N LEU A 298 -0.28 -25.11 -15.94
CA LEU A 298 -1.43 -24.24 -15.70
C LEU A 298 -2.19 -23.93 -17.00
N ARG A 299 -1.48 -23.73 -18.10
CA ARG A 299 -2.10 -23.51 -19.42
C ARG A 299 -2.79 -24.76 -19.94
N GLU A 300 -2.23 -25.95 -19.67
CA GLU A 300 -2.90 -27.20 -20.05
C GLU A 300 -4.20 -27.42 -19.26
N ILE A 301 -4.22 -27.08 -17.97
CA ILE A 301 -5.47 -27.07 -17.18
C ILE A 301 -6.53 -26.14 -17.80
N ILE A 302 -6.13 -24.95 -18.21
CA ILE A 302 -7.05 -24.00 -18.88
C ILE A 302 -7.53 -24.60 -20.20
N ARG A 303 -6.62 -25.13 -21.03
CA ARG A 303 -6.92 -25.73 -22.32
C ARG A 303 -7.91 -26.89 -22.20
N ALA A 304 -7.69 -27.80 -21.26
CA ALA A 304 -8.56 -28.95 -21.02
C ALA A 304 -9.99 -28.57 -20.59
N ASN A 305 -10.16 -27.37 -20.04
CA ASN A 305 -11.46 -26.84 -19.63
C ASN A 305 -12.09 -25.87 -20.62
N THR A 306 -11.43 -25.59 -21.74
CA THR A 306 -11.97 -24.76 -22.84
C THR A 306 -12.94 -25.59 -23.67
N LYS A 307 -14.17 -25.81 -23.17
CA LYS A 307 -15.22 -26.52 -23.93
C LYS A 307 -15.76 -25.62 -25.03
N ASN A 308 -15.78 -26.11 -26.28
CA ASN A 308 -16.33 -25.46 -27.49
C ASN A 308 -15.56 -24.23 -28.02
N TRP A 309 -14.41 -23.87 -27.47
CA TRP A 309 -13.54 -22.81 -27.98
C TRP A 309 -12.14 -23.35 -28.17
N GLU A 310 -11.54 -23.04 -29.29
CA GLU A 310 -10.12 -23.31 -29.48
C GLU A 310 -9.36 -22.39 -28.52
N PHE A 311 -8.46 -22.95 -27.72
CA PHE A 311 -7.64 -22.20 -26.72
C PHE A 311 -6.91 -21.01 -27.37
N GLU A 312 -6.48 -21.16 -28.61
CA GLU A 312 -5.78 -20.15 -29.41
C GLU A 312 -6.65 -18.92 -29.75
N ARG A 313 -7.98 -19.01 -29.58
CA ARG A 313 -8.91 -17.87 -29.77
C ARG A 313 -9.14 -17.05 -28.53
N LEU A 314 -8.65 -17.52 -27.38
CA LEU A 314 -8.75 -16.74 -26.14
C LEU A 314 -7.86 -15.50 -26.23
N ALA A 315 -8.35 -14.39 -25.64
CA ALA A 315 -7.50 -13.23 -25.46
C ALA A 315 -6.29 -13.63 -24.62
N PHE A 316 -5.10 -13.30 -25.07
CA PHE A 316 -3.87 -13.69 -24.39
C PHE A 316 -3.83 -13.21 -22.94
N MET A 317 -4.34 -12.00 -22.68
CA MET A 317 -4.47 -11.46 -21.33
C MET A 317 -5.40 -12.31 -20.46
N ASP A 318 -6.50 -12.85 -20.98
CA ASP A 318 -7.41 -13.73 -20.23
C ASP A 318 -6.70 -15.00 -19.79
N VAL A 319 -5.86 -15.57 -20.65
CA VAL A 319 -5.05 -16.75 -20.34
C VAL A 319 -4.05 -16.43 -19.25
N ILE A 320 -3.36 -15.30 -19.32
CA ILE A 320 -2.40 -14.84 -18.30
C ILE A 320 -3.10 -14.67 -16.95
N ILE A 321 -4.23 -13.96 -16.91
CA ILE A 321 -4.98 -13.72 -15.67
C ILE A 321 -5.44 -15.03 -15.04
N MET A 322 -6.00 -15.96 -15.84
CA MET A 322 -6.40 -17.28 -15.36
C MET A 322 -5.21 -18.11 -14.87
N GLN A 323 -4.08 -18.06 -15.57
CA GLN A 323 -2.85 -18.77 -15.20
C GLN A 323 -2.35 -18.32 -13.82
N ILE A 324 -2.30 -16.99 -13.58
CA ILE A 324 -1.84 -16.43 -12.30
C ILE A 324 -2.85 -16.75 -11.19
N ALA A 325 -4.15 -16.65 -11.46
CA ALA A 325 -5.19 -17.01 -10.50
C ALA A 325 -5.09 -18.48 -10.07
N LEU A 326 -4.84 -19.40 -11.02
CA LEU A 326 -4.64 -20.82 -10.73
C LEU A 326 -3.34 -21.06 -9.96
N ALA A 327 -2.25 -20.36 -10.29
CA ALA A 327 -1.01 -20.41 -9.52
C ALA A 327 -1.27 -19.99 -8.05
N GLU A 328 -2.01 -18.91 -7.81
CA GLU A 328 -2.38 -18.46 -6.46
C GLU A 328 -3.23 -19.49 -5.73
N ILE A 329 -4.26 -20.03 -6.40
CA ILE A 329 -5.17 -21.03 -5.81
C ILE A 329 -4.41 -22.28 -5.36
N LEU A 330 -3.47 -22.77 -6.18
CA LEU A 330 -2.73 -24.01 -5.94
C LEU A 330 -1.49 -23.84 -5.05
N THR A 331 -1.07 -22.59 -4.78
CA THR A 331 0.18 -22.33 -4.04
C THR A 331 -0.08 -21.79 -2.63
N PHE A 332 -1.20 -21.09 -2.39
CA PHE A 332 -1.46 -20.39 -1.14
C PHE A 332 -2.77 -20.86 -0.49
N ASP A 333 -2.70 -21.89 0.33
CA ASP A 333 -3.88 -22.47 1.00
C ASP A 333 -4.62 -21.47 1.90
N SER A 334 -3.91 -20.51 2.48
CA SER A 334 -4.47 -19.50 3.37
C SER A 334 -5.32 -18.43 2.66
N ILE A 335 -5.25 -18.31 1.32
CA ILE A 335 -6.02 -17.31 0.57
C ILE A 335 -7.37 -17.92 0.17
N PRO A 336 -8.51 -17.35 0.63
CA PRO A 336 -9.82 -17.82 0.24
C PRO A 336 -10.09 -17.65 -1.26
N LEU A 337 -10.77 -18.60 -1.90
CA LEU A 337 -11.12 -18.52 -3.32
C LEU A 337 -11.85 -17.23 -3.71
N ASN A 338 -12.77 -16.75 -2.85
CA ASN A 338 -13.50 -15.52 -3.15
C ASN A 338 -12.58 -14.29 -3.24
N VAL A 339 -11.49 -14.27 -2.48
CA VAL A 339 -10.49 -13.19 -2.56
C VAL A 339 -9.78 -13.29 -3.91
N THR A 340 -9.20 -14.45 -4.23
CA THR A 340 -8.51 -14.67 -5.51
C THR A 340 -9.42 -14.33 -6.70
N PHE A 341 -10.66 -14.82 -6.70
CA PHE A 341 -11.60 -14.51 -7.79
C PHE A 341 -11.85 -13.02 -7.93
N ASN A 342 -12.20 -12.32 -6.84
CA ASN A 342 -12.52 -10.90 -6.91
C ASN A 342 -11.35 -10.09 -7.45
N GLU A 343 -10.14 -10.31 -6.92
CA GLU A 343 -8.94 -9.60 -7.34
C GLU A 343 -8.64 -9.77 -8.85
N TYR A 344 -8.64 -11.01 -9.34
CA TYR A 344 -8.33 -11.24 -10.76
C TYR A 344 -9.47 -10.85 -11.69
N LEU A 345 -10.73 -10.88 -11.25
CA LEU A 345 -11.85 -10.36 -12.02
C LEU A 345 -11.84 -8.83 -12.11
N ASP A 346 -11.39 -8.14 -11.07
CA ASP A 346 -11.20 -6.68 -11.10
C ASP A 346 -10.04 -6.30 -12.02
N ILE A 347 -8.93 -7.02 -11.99
CA ILE A 347 -7.83 -6.86 -12.97
C ILE A 347 -8.34 -7.10 -14.40
N ALA A 348 -9.14 -8.15 -14.64
CA ALA A 348 -9.67 -8.44 -15.97
C ALA A 348 -10.57 -7.34 -16.53
N LYS A 349 -11.30 -6.62 -15.68
CA LYS A 349 -12.14 -5.47 -16.11
C LYS A 349 -11.30 -4.32 -16.67
N VAL A 350 -10.08 -4.15 -16.16
CA VAL A 350 -9.18 -3.05 -16.57
C VAL A 350 -8.29 -3.47 -17.73
N TYR A 351 -7.74 -4.68 -17.70
CA TYR A 351 -6.66 -5.10 -18.61
C TYR A 351 -7.12 -6.00 -19.76
N SER A 352 -8.40 -6.40 -19.80
CA SER A 352 -8.89 -7.25 -20.87
C SER A 352 -10.19 -6.70 -21.47
N THR A 353 -10.93 -7.54 -22.19
CA THR A 353 -12.14 -7.13 -22.89
C THR A 353 -13.33 -6.96 -21.92
N PRO A 354 -14.36 -6.17 -22.25
CA PRO A 354 -15.53 -5.97 -21.38
C PRO A 354 -16.27 -7.26 -20.99
N ARG A 355 -16.09 -8.35 -21.74
CA ARG A 355 -16.70 -9.67 -21.45
C ARG A 355 -15.77 -10.63 -20.71
N SER A 356 -14.48 -10.32 -20.64
CA SER A 356 -13.45 -11.20 -20.07
C SER A 356 -13.69 -11.52 -18.62
N SER A 357 -14.07 -10.55 -17.80
CA SER A 357 -14.33 -10.79 -16.36
C SER A 357 -15.40 -11.87 -16.15
N SER A 358 -16.51 -11.83 -16.90
CA SER A 358 -17.57 -12.85 -16.80
C SER A 358 -17.11 -14.23 -17.31
N TYR A 359 -16.35 -14.25 -18.40
CA TYR A 359 -15.78 -15.47 -18.99
C TYR A 359 -14.78 -16.12 -18.02
N ILE A 360 -13.80 -15.37 -17.53
CA ILE A 360 -12.79 -15.83 -16.57
C ILE A 360 -13.44 -16.37 -15.30
N ASN A 361 -14.50 -15.69 -14.80
CA ASN A 361 -15.24 -16.16 -13.63
C ASN A 361 -15.85 -17.55 -13.84
N GLY A 362 -16.49 -17.77 -14.98
CA GLY A 362 -17.07 -19.07 -15.34
C GLY A 362 -16.02 -20.16 -15.51
N MET A 363 -14.91 -19.84 -16.18
CA MET A 363 -13.80 -20.77 -16.40
C MET A 363 -13.12 -21.18 -15.09
N LEU A 364 -12.73 -20.22 -14.26
CA LEU A 364 -12.10 -20.52 -12.96
C LEU A 364 -13.03 -21.32 -12.04
N ASP A 365 -14.33 -21.02 -12.00
CA ASP A 365 -15.31 -21.79 -11.20
C ASP A 365 -15.41 -23.26 -11.69
N GLY A 366 -15.39 -23.48 -13.00
CA GLY A 366 -15.37 -24.81 -13.60
C GLY A 366 -14.10 -25.59 -13.28
N ILE A 367 -12.95 -24.95 -13.48
CA ILE A 367 -11.62 -25.52 -13.22
C ILE A 367 -11.46 -25.89 -11.73
N VAL A 368 -11.82 -24.98 -10.81
CA VAL A 368 -11.68 -25.23 -9.37
C VAL A 368 -12.54 -26.41 -8.92
N ARG A 369 -13.76 -26.57 -9.45
CA ARG A 369 -14.60 -27.75 -9.15
C ARG A 369 -13.99 -29.05 -9.65
N GLN A 370 -13.34 -29.01 -10.81
CA GLN A 370 -12.63 -30.18 -11.34
C GLN A 370 -11.43 -30.52 -10.47
N LEU A 371 -10.59 -29.52 -10.13
CA LEU A 371 -9.43 -29.70 -9.26
C LEU A 371 -9.79 -30.22 -7.87
N ALA A 372 -10.94 -29.80 -7.33
CA ALA A 372 -11.47 -30.33 -6.06
C ALA A 372 -11.87 -31.80 -6.17
N LYS A 373 -12.52 -32.21 -7.28
CA LYS A 373 -12.86 -33.63 -7.54
C LYS A 373 -11.61 -34.50 -7.71
N GLU A 374 -10.54 -33.96 -8.26
CA GLU A 374 -9.24 -34.61 -8.44
C GLU A 374 -8.40 -34.61 -7.14
N GLY A 375 -8.88 -34.00 -6.06
CA GLY A 375 -8.16 -33.88 -4.79
C GLY A 375 -6.95 -32.93 -4.83
N ARG A 376 -6.84 -32.09 -5.86
CA ARG A 376 -5.73 -31.14 -6.06
C ARG A 376 -5.92 -29.81 -5.32
N THR A 377 -7.12 -29.55 -4.82
CA THR A 377 -7.41 -28.42 -3.93
C THR A 377 -8.53 -28.80 -2.96
N THR A 378 -8.42 -28.31 -1.73
CA THR A 378 -9.48 -28.45 -0.70
C THR A 378 -10.31 -27.18 -0.59
N LYS A 379 -10.00 -26.15 -1.37
CA LYS A 379 -10.67 -24.86 -1.31
C LYS A 379 -12.05 -24.93 -1.94
N GLU A 380 -13.04 -24.39 -1.23
CA GLU A 380 -14.41 -24.25 -1.71
C GLU A 380 -14.81 -22.79 -1.86
N ARG A 381 -15.57 -22.48 -2.90
CA ARG A 381 -16.13 -21.15 -3.12
C ARG A 381 -17.40 -20.95 -2.31
N ILE A 382 -17.39 -20.03 -1.37
CA ILE A 382 -18.58 -19.60 -0.64
C ILE A 382 -19.47 -18.81 -1.59
N ARG A 383 -20.61 -19.40 -2.01
CA ARG A 383 -21.63 -18.71 -2.82
C ARG A 383 -22.58 -17.97 -1.90
N LYS A 384 -22.82 -16.68 -2.17
CA LYS A 384 -23.95 -15.98 -1.53
C LYS A 384 -25.24 -16.69 -1.95
N PRO A 385 -26.18 -16.97 -1.02
CA PRO A 385 -27.48 -17.51 -1.40
C PRO A 385 -28.11 -16.54 -2.42
N LYS A 386 -28.66 -17.10 -3.50
CA LYS A 386 -29.46 -16.30 -4.44
C LYS A 386 -30.62 -15.72 -3.63
N THR A 387 -30.67 -14.39 -3.52
CA THR A 387 -31.88 -13.70 -3.11
C THR A 387 -32.93 -14.05 -4.17
N THR A 388 -33.83 -14.94 -3.82
CA THR A 388 -35.07 -15.14 -4.56
C THR A 388 -35.92 -13.91 -4.30
N ASP A 389 -35.84 -12.94 -5.20
CA ASP A 389 -36.84 -11.89 -5.30
C ASP A 389 -38.17 -12.59 -5.56
N LYS A 390 -39.06 -12.52 -4.55
CA LYS A 390 -40.48 -12.83 -4.66
C LYS A 390 -41.21 -11.55 -4.99
#